data_f8a4495d2a395bb7fdc174c4cb8ecb72
#
_entry.id   f8a4495d2a395bb7fdc174c4cb8ecb72
#
_cell.length_a   1.000
_cell.length_b   1.000
_cell.length_c   1.000
_cell.angle_alpha   90.00
_cell.angle_beta   90.00
_cell.angle_gamma   90.00
#
_symmetry.space_group_name_H-M   'P 1'
#
loop_
_entity.id
_entity.type
_entity.pdbx_description
1 polymer ?
#
loop_
_entity_poly.entity_id
_entity_poly.type
_entity_poly.pdbx_seq_one_letter_code
_entity_poly.pdbx_strand_id
1 'polypeptide(L)'
;MMSLHVFTVILMFGLICNSLPIQDSSRPGLIQALTQTDHDTPATPEQALTSTFEGDMILTPIQKKAIREDVAARKTGRYGRKRKILADTNSYWPQAIVPYEIDPSYAPGKAMWNRIKVAIQMWESRTCIRFIPRSMALSQQLGHMDYVLVRPWPHSGHGCISNVGRIRGQQSINISSICSAGRIAHEFGHTIGFVHEQSRPDRDLYVHINYNNVATNQSRQFEKYSNSKVTTYRLPYDIGSIMHYKSTAFSKDQRLLQTITTDDPLVQKWMGQRNEVSFLDAKLANLAYRCNSACSVPLSCQHGGYVGPSCTCVCPEGLTGPVCDTPHIQQGCGGKLTSTHGVIQSSNYPGNYNPDTECSWLIEAPEQSSIDLQIQEFHIEDDFDDVCNNDFLEIKLYGVQQVGQKYCGESWKGRNITYNAGGSLLIRFVSDFATEESGFRIMYRIV
;
A
#
# COMPACT_ATOMS: atom_id res chain seq x y z
N MET A 1 41.32 12.16 -66.62
CA MET A 1 40.72 10.88 -66.42
C MET A 1 40.18 10.85 -64.97
N MET A 2 38.92 11.08 -64.81
CA MET A 2 38.23 11.17 -63.49
C MET A 2 37.86 9.77 -62.99
N SER A 3 38.29 9.46 -61.79
CA SER A 3 37.82 8.23 -61.08
C SER A 3 36.75 8.62 -60.05
N LEU A 4 35.56 8.10 -60.23
CA LEU A 4 34.41 8.30 -59.41
C LEU A 4 34.49 7.34 -58.19
N HIS A 5 34.57 7.88 -56.98
CA HIS A 5 34.40 7.07 -55.77
C HIS A 5 32.97 7.23 -55.28
N VAL A 6 32.23 6.12 -55.30
CA VAL A 6 30.89 5.99 -54.74
C VAL A 6 31.04 5.83 -53.23
N PHE A 7 30.57 6.78 -52.45
CA PHE A 7 30.40 6.67 -50.99
C PHE A 7 29.03 6.09 -50.70
N THR A 8 29.04 4.88 -50.18
CA THR A 8 27.83 4.25 -49.60
C THR A 8 27.63 4.81 -48.20
N VAL A 9 26.59 5.62 -48.01
CA VAL A 9 26.17 6.11 -46.70
C VAL A 9 25.28 5.04 -46.03
N ILE A 10 25.81 4.35 -45.00
CA ILE A 10 25.05 3.51 -44.11
C ILE A 10 24.40 4.41 -43.07
N LEU A 11 23.08 4.64 -43.16
CA LEU A 11 22.28 5.28 -42.15
C LEU A 11 22.07 4.29 -40.97
N MET A 12 22.90 4.41 -39.94
CA MET A 12 22.59 3.85 -38.64
C MET A 12 21.52 4.73 -37.96
N PHE A 13 20.31 4.25 -37.88
CA PHE A 13 19.31 4.77 -36.96
C PHE A 13 19.73 4.39 -35.55
N GLY A 14 20.50 5.26 -34.89
CA GLY A 14 20.70 5.22 -33.45
C GLY A 14 19.39 5.63 -32.75
N LEU A 15 18.69 4.69 -32.17
CA LEU A 15 17.66 4.95 -31.18
C LEU A 15 18.34 5.64 -29.98
N ILE A 16 18.29 6.95 -29.96
CA ILE A 16 18.60 7.74 -28.76
C ILE A 16 17.43 7.51 -27.80
N CYS A 17 17.61 6.57 -26.90
CA CYS A 17 16.77 6.45 -25.71
C CYS A 17 17.10 7.63 -24.81
N ASN A 18 16.40 8.77 -24.99
CA ASN A 18 16.43 9.87 -24.02
C ASN A 18 15.79 9.35 -22.73
N SER A 19 16.63 8.83 -21.84
CA SER A 19 16.31 8.69 -20.44
C SER A 19 16.16 10.10 -19.86
N LEU A 20 14.91 10.57 -19.80
CA LEU A 20 14.55 11.66 -18.90
C LEU A 20 14.95 11.22 -17.49
N PRO A 21 15.63 12.05 -16.70
CA PRO A 21 15.92 11.72 -15.32
C PRO A 21 14.57 11.47 -14.63
N ILE A 22 14.44 10.31 -14.01
CA ILE A 22 13.36 10.01 -13.07
C ILE A 22 13.53 11.05 -11.97
N GLN A 23 12.72 12.10 -11.99
CA GLN A 23 12.59 12.98 -10.83
C GLN A 23 12.12 12.10 -9.68
N ASP A 24 12.94 12.08 -8.66
CA ASP A 24 12.66 11.46 -7.38
C ASP A 24 11.28 11.93 -6.91
N SER A 25 10.29 11.02 -6.97
CA SER A 25 8.90 11.28 -6.60
C SER A 25 8.68 11.18 -5.08
N SER A 26 9.76 11.26 -4.31
CA SER A 26 9.75 11.26 -2.85
C SER A 26 9.37 12.61 -2.23
N ARG A 27 8.71 13.50 -2.96
CA ARG A 27 8.12 14.71 -2.36
C ARG A 27 6.66 14.44 -1.97
N PRO A 28 6.35 14.29 -0.69
CA PRO A 28 4.98 14.05 -0.19
C PRO A 28 3.98 15.13 -0.62
N GLY A 29 4.44 16.37 -0.81
CA GLY A 29 3.60 17.52 -1.04
C GLY A 29 2.79 17.54 -2.34
N LEU A 30 3.20 16.82 -3.40
CA LEU A 30 2.45 16.83 -4.67
C LEU A 30 1.27 15.84 -4.63
N ILE A 31 1.38 14.79 -3.85
CA ILE A 31 0.31 13.80 -3.67
C ILE A 31 -0.73 14.34 -2.66
N GLN A 32 -0.31 15.06 -1.62
CA GLN A 32 -1.21 15.67 -0.64
C GLN A 32 -2.17 16.70 -1.25
N ALA A 33 -1.74 17.49 -2.23
CA ALA A 33 -2.62 18.47 -2.89
C ALA A 33 -3.78 17.83 -3.69
N LEU A 34 -3.72 16.52 -3.96
CA LEU A 34 -4.75 15.78 -4.70
C LEU A 34 -5.50 14.74 -3.83
N THR A 35 -5.02 14.47 -2.63
CA THR A 35 -5.70 13.64 -1.64
C THR A 35 -6.53 14.53 -0.71
N GLN A 36 -7.69 14.99 -1.17
CA GLN A 36 -8.67 15.56 -0.23
C GLN A 36 -9.02 14.52 0.82
N THR A 37 -8.92 14.91 2.10
CA THR A 37 -9.43 14.13 3.23
C THR A 37 -10.85 13.69 2.92
N ASP A 38 -11.06 12.38 2.88
CA ASP A 38 -12.37 11.79 2.61
C ASP A 38 -13.32 12.08 3.79
N HIS A 39 -13.99 13.23 3.76
CA HIS A 39 -15.21 13.41 4.55
C HIS A 39 -16.29 12.50 3.95
N ASP A 40 -16.38 11.29 4.47
CA ASP A 40 -17.42 10.33 4.14
C ASP A 40 -18.80 10.89 4.51
N THR A 41 -19.50 11.47 3.56
CA THR A 41 -20.95 11.59 3.67
C THR A 41 -21.55 10.18 3.52
N PRO A 42 -22.34 9.69 4.48
CA PRO A 42 -22.89 8.35 4.41
C PRO A 42 -23.84 8.24 3.21
N ALA A 43 -23.54 7.28 2.32
CA ALA A 43 -24.52 6.82 1.33
C ALA A 43 -25.68 6.17 2.05
N THR A 44 -26.90 6.41 1.59
CA THR A 44 -28.07 5.64 2.04
C THR A 44 -27.87 4.18 1.64
N PRO A 45 -27.94 3.25 2.59
CA PRO A 45 -27.40 1.89 2.42
C PRO A 45 -28.17 0.97 1.48
N GLU A 46 -29.36 1.34 1.03
CA GLU A 46 -30.31 0.34 0.56
C GLU A 46 -30.30 -0.01 -0.92
N GLN A 47 -29.79 0.82 -1.82
CA GLN A 47 -30.01 0.60 -3.26
C GLN A 47 -28.75 0.18 -4.06
N ALA A 48 -27.53 0.47 -3.60
CA ALA A 48 -26.31 0.10 -4.32
C ALA A 48 -25.73 -1.27 -3.88
N LEU A 49 -26.08 -1.75 -2.70
CA LEU A 49 -25.48 -2.91 -2.03
C LEU A 49 -26.06 -4.27 -2.43
N THR A 50 -27.14 -4.37 -3.16
CA THR A 50 -27.77 -5.65 -3.50
C THR A 50 -27.03 -6.45 -4.58
N SER A 51 -26.11 -5.82 -5.33
CA SER A 51 -25.37 -6.47 -6.42
C SER A 51 -23.86 -6.61 -6.16
N THR A 52 -23.29 -5.89 -5.20
CA THR A 52 -21.86 -5.92 -4.90
C THR A 52 -21.51 -6.92 -3.80
N PHE A 53 -20.31 -7.48 -3.87
CA PHE A 53 -19.74 -8.33 -2.83
C PHE A 53 -18.72 -7.49 -2.02
N GLU A 54 -18.76 -7.59 -0.69
CA GLU A 54 -17.91 -6.79 0.20
C GLU A 54 -17.94 -5.27 -0.12
N GLY A 55 -19.09 -4.76 -0.58
CA GLY A 55 -19.38 -3.34 -0.79
C GLY A 55 -18.92 -2.75 -2.12
N ASP A 56 -17.80 -3.17 -2.68
CA ASP A 56 -17.15 -2.56 -3.84
C ASP A 56 -16.68 -3.55 -4.92
N MET A 57 -16.82 -4.87 -4.69
CA MET A 57 -16.43 -5.88 -5.67
C MET A 57 -17.60 -6.38 -6.52
N ILE A 58 -17.42 -6.42 -7.84
CA ILE A 58 -18.32 -7.07 -8.80
C ILE A 58 -17.74 -8.45 -9.12
N LEU A 59 -18.39 -9.49 -8.64
CA LEU A 59 -17.98 -10.87 -8.87
C LEU A 59 -18.73 -11.52 -10.03
N THR A 60 -18.04 -12.29 -10.84
CA THR A 60 -18.66 -13.14 -11.85
C THR A 60 -19.50 -14.28 -11.20
N PRO A 61 -20.46 -14.89 -11.89
CA PRO A 61 -21.19 -16.04 -11.39
C PRO A 61 -20.28 -17.19 -10.93
N ILE A 62 -19.16 -17.42 -11.62
CA ILE A 62 -18.16 -18.44 -11.26
C ILE A 62 -17.46 -18.08 -9.96
N GLN A 63 -17.03 -16.83 -9.78
CA GLN A 63 -16.43 -16.35 -8.54
C GLN A 63 -17.42 -16.43 -7.37
N LYS A 64 -18.67 -16.00 -7.57
CA LYS A 64 -19.74 -16.10 -6.55
C LYS A 64 -19.98 -17.56 -6.14
N LYS A 65 -20.05 -18.50 -7.10
CA LYS A 65 -20.19 -19.93 -6.83
C LYS A 65 -19.01 -20.45 -6.02
N ALA A 66 -17.80 -20.14 -6.46
CA ALA A 66 -16.56 -20.58 -5.82
C ALA A 66 -16.45 -20.11 -4.35
N ILE A 67 -16.88 -18.86 -4.04
CA ILE A 67 -16.91 -18.33 -2.68
C ILE A 67 -17.98 -19.04 -1.85
N ARG A 68 -19.18 -19.27 -2.38
CA ARG A 68 -20.25 -20.00 -1.65
C ARG A 68 -19.84 -21.43 -1.29
N GLU A 69 -19.23 -22.14 -2.21
CA GLU A 69 -18.70 -23.51 -1.98
C GLU A 69 -17.63 -23.51 -0.91
N ASP A 70 -16.79 -22.49 -0.91
CA ASP A 70 -15.74 -22.28 0.06
C ASP A 70 -16.28 -22.02 1.49
N VAL A 71 -17.25 -21.14 1.62
CA VAL A 71 -17.95 -20.87 2.90
C VAL A 71 -18.64 -22.15 3.41
N ALA A 72 -19.28 -22.93 2.54
CA ALA A 72 -19.91 -24.20 2.92
C ALA A 72 -18.89 -25.24 3.39
N ALA A 73 -17.74 -25.36 2.72
CA ALA A 73 -16.68 -26.31 3.08
C ALA A 73 -16.06 -26.00 4.46
N ARG A 74 -15.97 -24.70 4.85
CA ARG A 74 -15.49 -24.31 6.18
C ARG A 74 -16.40 -24.73 7.32
N LYS A 75 -17.70 -24.67 7.12
CA LYS A 75 -18.67 -25.16 8.11
C LYS A 75 -18.52 -26.64 8.43
N THR A 76 -17.85 -27.39 7.54
CA THR A 76 -17.57 -28.84 7.68
C THR A 76 -16.13 -29.15 8.15
N GLY A 77 -15.35 -28.16 8.61
CA GLY A 77 -14.03 -28.37 9.26
C GLY A 77 -12.85 -28.64 8.35
N ARG A 78 -12.94 -28.39 7.03
CA ARG A 78 -11.81 -28.55 6.11
C ARG A 78 -10.99 -27.28 6.00
N TYR A 79 -9.82 -27.26 6.61
CA TYR A 79 -8.88 -26.11 6.63
C TYR A 79 -7.79 -26.25 5.55
N GLY A 80 -7.49 -25.15 4.83
CA GLY A 80 -6.38 -25.01 3.89
C GLY A 80 -5.47 -23.80 4.20
N ARG A 81 -4.34 -23.62 3.52
CA ARG A 81 -3.24 -22.65 3.82
C ARG A 81 -3.56 -21.17 3.48
N LYS A 82 -2.90 -20.17 4.12
CA LYS A 82 -3.11 -18.68 4.19
C LYS A 82 -2.91 -17.90 2.86
N ARG A 83 -3.82 -16.93 2.47
CA ARG A 83 -3.72 -16.21 1.16
C ARG A 83 -4.50 -14.86 1.10
N LYS A 84 -4.06 -13.83 0.27
CA LYS A 84 -4.61 -12.45 0.14
C LYS A 84 -5.00 -12.03 -1.30
N ILE A 85 -4.34 -12.50 -2.35
CA ILE A 85 -4.65 -12.25 -3.76
C ILE A 85 -5.22 -13.51 -4.39
N LEU A 86 -6.02 -13.41 -5.47
CA LEU A 86 -6.57 -14.58 -6.14
C LEU A 86 -5.47 -15.63 -6.42
N ALA A 87 -5.73 -16.87 -6.05
CA ALA A 87 -4.78 -17.97 -6.26
C ALA A 87 -4.80 -18.49 -7.70
N ASP A 88 -5.87 -18.21 -8.43
CA ASP A 88 -6.01 -18.59 -9.83
C ASP A 88 -5.25 -17.61 -10.72
N THR A 89 -4.10 -18.05 -11.23
CA THR A 89 -3.25 -17.24 -12.10
C THR A 89 -3.90 -16.90 -13.44
N ASN A 90 -4.99 -17.61 -13.85
CA ASN A 90 -5.77 -17.23 -15.01
C ASN A 90 -6.53 -15.90 -14.83
N SER A 91 -6.70 -15.47 -13.58
CA SER A 91 -7.26 -14.18 -13.22
C SER A 91 -6.24 -13.05 -13.20
N TYR A 92 -4.98 -13.31 -13.55
CA TYR A 92 -3.96 -12.27 -13.68
C TYR A 92 -3.89 -11.75 -15.11
N TRP A 93 -3.49 -10.50 -15.26
CA TRP A 93 -3.27 -9.88 -16.55
C TRP A 93 -1.94 -10.39 -17.14
N PRO A 94 -1.98 -10.97 -18.37
CA PRO A 94 -0.78 -11.46 -19.03
C PRO A 94 0.28 -10.37 -19.17
N GLN A 95 1.54 -10.73 -18.99
CA GLN A 95 2.70 -9.81 -19.07
C GLN A 95 2.62 -8.62 -18.09
N ALA A 96 1.77 -8.69 -17.06
CA ALA A 96 1.47 -7.60 -16.14
C ALA A 96 0.94 -6.34 -16.85
N ILE A 97 0.30 -6.47 -18.02
CA ILE A 97 -0.26 -5.36 -18.78
C ILE A 97 -1.79 -5.38 -18.66
N VAL A 98 -2.33 -4.25 -18.23
CA VAL A 98 -3.78 -3.99 -18.09
C VAL A 98 -4.19 -2.98 -19.16
N PRO A 99 -4.77 -3.43 -20.30
CA PRO A 99 -5.33 -2.50 -21.28
C PRO A 99 -6.53 -1.77 -20.67
N TYR A 100 -6.60 -0.43 -20.82
CA TYR A 100 -7.69 0.34 -20.26
C TYR A 100 -8.23 1.40 -21.22
N GLU A 101 -9.48 1.77 -21.00
CA GLU A 101 -10.14 2.94 -21.61
C GLU A 101 -10.73 3.80 -20.50
N ILE A 102 -10.73 5.11 -20.69
CA ILE A 102 -11.43 6.05 -19.83
C ILE A 102 -12.63 6.59 -20.61
N ASP A 103 -13.81 6.53 -20.00
CA ASP A 103 -15.04 7.04 -20.59
C ASP A 103 -14.87 8.50 -21.01
N PRO A 104 -15.33 8.89 -22.21
CA PRO A 104 -15.19 10.25 -22.73
C PRO A 104 -15.77 11.36 -21.84
N SER A 105 -16.71 11.04 -20.94
CA SER A 105 -17.22 11.99 -19.94
C SER A 105 -16.14 12.48 -18.96
N TYR A 106 -15.07 11.71 -18.79
CA TYR A 106 -13.89 12.07 -18.03
C TYR A 106 -12.79 12.60 -18.96
N ALA A 107 -13.01 13.79 -19.52
CA ALA A 107 -12.08 14.38 -20.47
C ALA A 107 -10.68 14.66 -19.87
N PRO A 108 -9.61 14.59 -20.69
CA PRO A 108 -8.27 14.97 -20.27
C PRO A 108 -8.22 16.36 -19.63
N GLY A 109 -7.44 16.51 -18.56
CA GLY A 109 -7.29 17.78 -17.82
C GLY A 109 -8.41 18.07 -16.82
N LYS A 110 -9.46 17.27 -16.75
CA LYS A 110 -10.47 17.37 -15.69
C LYS A 110 -10.02 16.70 -14.40
N ALA A 111 -10.55 17.13 -13.27
CA ALA A 111 -10.16 16.61 -11.95
C ALA A 111 -10.20 15.07 -11.86
N MET A 112 -11.28 14.45 -12.36
CA MET A 112 -11.40 12.99 -12.35
C MET A 112 -10.36 12.29 -13.22
N TRP A 113 -10.05 12.83 -14.40
CA TRP A 113 -8.94 12.33 -15.23
C TRP A 113 -7.63 12.31 -14.45
N ASN A 114 -7.31 13.41 -13.77
CA ASN A 114 -6.07 13.52 -13.00
C ASN A 114 -6.06 12.51 -11.84
N ARG A 115 -7.18 12.32 -11.12
CA ARG A 115 -7.29 11.31 -10.06
C ARG A 115 -7.06 9.89 -10.60
N ILE A 116 -7.61 9.55 -11.76
CA ILE A 116 -7.38 8.25 -12.42
C ILE A 116 -5.90 8.06 -12.75
N LYS A 117 -5.24 9.10 -13.30
CA LYS A 117 -3.81 9.04 -13.64
C LYS A 117 -2.93 8.88 -12.40
N VAL A 118 -3.22 9.58 -11.31
CA VAL A 118 -2.53 9.42 -10.02
C VAL A 118 -2.73 8.01 -9.47
N ALA A 119 -3.96 7.47 -9.52
CA ALA A 119 -4.24 6.11 -9.06
C ALA A 119 -3.47 5.04 -9.85
N ILE A 120 -3.34 5.20 -11.17
CA ILE A 120 -2.50 4.35 -12.02
C ILE A 120 -1.04 4.46 -11.60
N GLN A 121 -0.54 5.68 -11.40
CA GLN A 121 0.86 5.92 -11.01
C GLN A 121 1.19 5.30 -9.65
N MET A 122 0.26 5.26 -8.69
CA MET A 122 0.47 4.61 -7.38
C MET A 122 0.89 3.14 -7.53
N TRP A 123 0.32 2.41 -8.49
CA TRP A 123 0.71 1.01 -8.77
C TRP A 123 1.94 0.90 -9.66
N GLU A 124 2.02 1.70 -10.74
CA GLU A 124 3.09 1.61 -11.72
C GLU A 124 4.46 2.00 -11.18
N SER A 125 4.49 2.95 -10.23
CA SER A 125 5.74 3.41 -9.61
C SER A 125 6.39 2.35 -8.71
N ARG A 126 5.61 1.39 -8.21
CA ARG A 126 6.07 0.40 -7.21
C ARG A 126 6.07 -1.06 -7.73
N THR A 127 5.57 -1.28 -8.97
CA THR A 127 5.40 -2.64 -9.53
C THR A 127 5.79 -2.72 -11.00
N CYS A 128 5.85 -3.92 -11.55
CA CYS A 128 5.98 -4.09 -13.01
C CYS A 128 4.64 -3.98 -13.74
N ILE A 129 3.52 -3.82 -13.04
CA ILE A 129 2.20 -3.72 -13.66
C ILE A 129 2.12 -2.41 -14.44
N ARG A 130 1.60 -2.48 -15.67
CA ARG A 130 1.44 -1.33 -16.55
C ARG A 130 0.00 -1.23 -17.03
N PHE A 131 -0.59 -0.05 -16.84
CA PHE A 131 -1.89 0.30 -17.37
C PHE A 131 -1.71 1.04 -18.69
N ILE A 132 -2.01 0.38 -19.81
CA ILE A 132 -1.75 0.91 -21.14
C ILE A 132 -3.08 1.23 -21.83
N PRO A 133 -3.25 2.45 -22.41
CA PRO A 133 -4.44 2.75 -23.20
C PRO A 133 -4.67 1.68 -24.27
N ARG A 134 -5.90 1.17 -24.32
CA ARG A 134 -6.28 0.10 -25.27
C ARG A 134 -6.10 0.55 -26.71
N SER A 135 -5.57 -0.35 -27.54
CA SER A 135 -5.50 -0.20 -28.99
C SER A 135 -5.58 -1.58 -29.65
N MET A 136 -5.94 -1.62 -30.93
CA MET A 136 -5.95 -2.86 -31.70
C MET A 136 -4.55 -3.49 -31.78
N ALA A 137 -3.52 -2.67 -31.94
CA ALA A 137 -2.12 -3.14 -31.96
C ALA A 137 -1.73 -3.79 -30.64
N LEU A 138 -2.07 -3.18 -29.49
CA LEU A 138 -1.82 -3.76 -28.17
C LEU A 138 -2.59 -5.09 -28.00
N SER A 139 -3.85 -5.15 -28.42
CA SER A 139 -4.65 -6.38 -28.33
C SER A 139 -4.07 -7.51 -29.17
N GLN A 140 -3.57 -7.22 -30.36
CA GLN A 140 -2.86 -8.20 -31.19
C GLN A 140 -1.56 -8.69 -30.54
N GLN A 141 -0.77 -7.77 -29.98
CA GLN A 141 0.47 -8.10 -29.26
C GLN A 141 0.20 -9.01 -28.05
N LEU A 142 -0.86 -8.74 -27.28
CA LEU A 142 -1.21 -9.49 -26.08
C LEU A 142 -1.97 -10.81 -26.38
N GLY A 143 -2.50 -10.98 -27.60
CA GLY A 143 -3.29 -12.14 -27.99
C GLY A 143 -4.69 -12.20 -27.34
N HIS A 144 -5.20 -11.06 -26.85
CA HIS A 144 -6.55 -10.96 -26.29
C HIS A 144 -7.15 -9.55 -26.43
N MET A 145 -8.48 -9.47 -26.31
CA MET A 145 -9.24 -8.22 -26.42
C MET A 145 -9.71 -7.68 -25.06
N ASP A 146 -9.26 -8.27 -23.96
CA ASP A 146 -9.72 -7.95 -22.62
C ASP A 146 -9.19 -6.59 -22.20
N TYR A 147 -10.04 -5.79 -21.55
CA TYR A 147 -9.68 -4.45 -21.08
C TYR A 147 -10.59 -3.96 -19.95
N VAL A 148 -10.15 -2.91 -19.30
CA VAL A 148 -10.86 -2.22 -18.21
C VAL A 148 -11.44 -0.91 -18.73
N LEU A 149 -12.74 -0.73 -18.60
CA LEU A 149 -13.40 0.56 -18.87
C LEU A 149 -13.60 1.30 -17.54
N VAL A 150 -12.90 2.41 -17.36
CA VAL A 150 -13.11 3.33 -16.23
C VAL A 150 -14.21 4.31 -16.62
N ARG A 151 -15.34 4.26 -15.93
CA ARG A 151 -16.54 5.01 -16.31
C ARG A 151 -17.32 5.56 -15.11
N PRO A 152 -18.20 6.56 -15.34
CA PRO A 152 -19.10 7.02 -14.31
C PRO A 152 -19.98 5.89 -13.77
N TRP A 153 -20.31 5.97 -12.49
CA TRP A 153 -21.31 5.08 -11.90
C TRP A 153 -22.65 5.29 -12.61
N PRO A 154 -23.29 4.25 -13.15
CA PRO A 154 -24.48 4.40 -14.00
C PRO A 154 -25.74 4.83 -13.24
N HIS A 155 -25.72 4.86 -11.92
CA HIS A 155 -26.81 5.26 -11.05
C HIS A 155 -26.30 6.31 -10.06
N SER A 156 -27.19 7.00 -9.36
CA SER A 156 -26.88 7.98 -8.32
C SER A 156 -26.14 7.38 -7.10
N GLY A 157 -25.47 6.24 -7.29
CA GLY A 157 -24.66 5.55 -6.28
C GLY A 157 -23.44 6.37 -5.89
N HIS A 158 -23.10 6.33 -4.61
CA HIS A 158 -21.93 6.97 -4.05
C HIS A 158 -20.87 5.91 -3.79
N GLY A 159 -19.72 6.01 -4.46
CA GLY A 159 -18.61 5.10 -4.24
C GLY A 159 -17.86 4.73 -5.50
N CYS A 160 -16.96 3.78 -5.34
CA CYS A 160 -16.18 3.17 -6.39
C CYS A 160 -16.40 1.67 -6.34
N ILE A 161 -16.43 0.99 -7.47
CA ILE A 161 -16.54 -0.48 -7.53
C ILE A 161 -15.76 -1.03 -8.71
N SER A 162 -15.25 -2.24 -8.58
CA SER A 162 -14.47 -2.92 -9.61
C SER A 162 -14.78 -4.42 -9.71
N ASN A 163 -14.46 -4.99 -10.87
CA ASN A 163 -14.32 -6.43 -11.01
C ASN A 163 -12.99 -6.91 -10.40
N VAL A 164 -12.96 -8.15 -9.90
CA VAL A 164 -11.78 -8.71 -9.24
C VAL A 164 -10.99 -9.60 -10.23
N GLY A 165 -9.73 -9.21 -10.47
CA GLY A 165 -8.86 -9.85 -11.44
C GLY A 165 -9.35 -9.67 -12.88
N ARG A 166 -8.66 -10.33 -13.82
CA ARG A 166 -9.05 -10.37 -15.22
C ARG A 166 -10.21 -11.36 -15.40
N ILE A 167 -11.36 -10.89 -15.87
CA ILE A 167 -12.58 -11.70 -16.07
C ILE A 167 -12.86 -12.03 -17.52
N ARG A 168 -11.96 -11.67 -18.43
CA ARG A 168 -12.06 -11.74 -19.88
C ARG A 168 -13.10 -10.79 -20.49
N GLY A 169 -12.84 -10.33 -21.72
CA GLY A 169 -13.64 -9.31 -22.38
C GLY A 169 -13.53 -7.93 -21.70
N GLN A 170 -14.56 -7.14 -21.85
CA GLN A 170 -14.68 -5.85 -21.18
C GLN A 170 -15.08 -6.03 -19.70
N GLN A 171 -14.32 -5.43 -18.80
CA GLN A 171 -14.69 -5.26 -17.38
C GLN A 171 -14.67 -3.79 -17.00
N SER A 172 -15.20 -3.42 -15.85
CA SER A 172 -15.34 -2.01 -15.52
C SER A 172 -14.86 -1.67 -14.11
N ILE A 173 -14.34 -0.45 -13.98
CA ILE A 173 -14.26 0.31 -12.75
C ILE A 173 -15.30 1.42 -12.86
N ASN A 174 -16.30 1.40 -11.98
CA ASN A 174 -17.31 2.45 -11.95
C ASN A 174 -16.99 3.40 -10.79
N ILE A 175 -16.83 4.69 -11.08
CA ILE A 175 -16.41 5.69 -10.11
C ILE A 175 -17.42 6.85 -10.07
N SER A 176 -17.72 7.31 -8.86
CA SER A 176 -18.52 8.52 -8.63
C SER A 176 -17.60 9.74 -8.44
N SER A 177 -18.20 10.94 -8.41
CA SER A 177 -17.46 12.20 -8.25
C SER A 177 -16.70 12.31 -6.92
N ILE A 178 -17.11 11.56 -5.90
CA ILE A 178 -16.46 11.54 -4.57
C ILE A 178 -15.26 10.61 -4.48
N CYS A 179 -14.95 9.81 -5.52
CA CYS A 179 -13.80 8.92 -5.50
C CYS A 179 -12.50 9.72 -5.54
N SER A 180 -11.71 9.62 -4.47
CA SER A 180 -10.33 10.13 -4.43
C SER A 180 -9.40 9.27 -5.30
N ALA A 181 -8.18 9.75 -5.56
CA ALA A 181 -7.18 8.98 -6.29
C ALA A 181 -6.87 7.65 -5.57
N GLY A 182 -6.77 7.65 -4.23
CA GLY A 182 -6.52 6.44 -3.46
C GLY A 182 -7.68 5.44 -3.48
N ARG A 183 -8.94 5.91 -3.49
CA ARG A 183 -10.09 5.02 -3.71
C ARG A 183 -10.06 4.39 -5.11
N ILE A 184 -9.70 5.16 -6.13
CA ILE A 184 -9.55 4.62 -7.49
C ILE A 184 -8.38 3.65 -7.56
N ALA A 185 -7.27 3.91 -6.83
CA ALA A 185 -6.14 2.98 -6.74
C ALA A 185 -6.54 1.66 -6.04
N HIS A 186 -7.41 1.72 -5.02
CA HIS A 186 -8.04 0.55 -4.41
C HIS A 186 -8.80 -0.30 -5.46
N GLU A 187 -9.61 0.33 -6.31
CA GLU A 187 -10.34 -0.37 -7.38
C GLU A 187 -9.40 -0.99 -8.44
N PHE A 188 -8.29 -0.31 -8.74
CA PHE A 188 -7.24 -0.92 -9.54
C PHE A 188 -6.59 -2.11 -8.84
N GLY A 189 -6.47 -2.09 -7.51
CA GLY A 189 -6.06 -3.24 -6.71
C GLY A 189 -6.96 -4.45 -6.94
N HIS A 190 -8.29 -4.27 -6.90
CA HIS A 190 -9.24 -5.32 -7.26
C HIS A 190 -9.02 -5.79 -8.70
N THR A 191 -8.90 -4.86 -9.65
CA THR A 191 -8.67 -5.17 -11.07
C THR A 191 -7.46 -6.08 -11.30
N ILE A 192 -6.39 -5.91 -10.52
CA ILE A 192 -5.19 -6.75 -10.60
C ILE A 192 -5.24 -8.00 -9.71
N GLY A 193 -6.40 -8.29 -9.11
CA GLY A 193 -6.68 -9.55 -8.41
C GLY A 193 -6.65 -9.50 -6.90
N PHE A 194 -6.45 -8.34 -6.27
CA PHE A 194 -6.52 -8.20 -4.82
C PHE A 194 -7.94 -8.35 -4.30
N VAL A 195 -8.06 -8.93 -3.14
CA VAL A 195 -9.26 -8.91 -2.30
C VAL A 195 -8.97 -8.11 -1.03
N HIS A 196 -10.01 -7.84 -0.24
CA HIS A 196 -9.84 -7.05 0.98
C HIS A 196 -8.93 -7.71 2.01
N GLU A 197 -8.13 -6.92 2.69
CA GLU A 197 -7.17 -7.39 3.69
C GLU A 197 -7.87 -8.03 4.90
N GLN A 198 -8.94 -7.41 5.42
CA GLN A 198 -9.71 -7.93 6.56
C GLN A 198 -10.45 -9.24 6.25
N SER A 199 -10.54 -9.63 4.98
CA SER A 199 -11.13 -10.90 4.57
C SER A 199 -10.11 -12.04 4.46
N ARG A 200 -8.86 -11.79 4.84
CA ARG A 200 -7.81 -12.81 4.92
C ARG A 200 -8.19 -13.92 5.90
N PRO A 201 -7.82 -15.18 5.60
CA PRO A 201 -8.08 -16.30 6.49
C PRO A 201 -7.48 -16.17 7.90
N ASP A 202 -6.35 -15.44 8.02
CA ASP A 202 -5.61 -15.26 9.26
C ASP A 202 -5.89 -13.93 9.97
N ARG A 203 -6.85 -13.13 9.49
CA ARG A 203 -7.14 -11.79 10.01
C ARG A 203 -7.43 -11.77 11.52
N ASP A 204 -8.09 -12.82 12.07
CA ASP A 204 -8.45 -12.87 13.48
C ASP A 204 -7.26 -12.98 14.45
N LEU A 205 -6.02 -13.09 13.91
CA LEU A 205 -4.77 -12.95 14.67
C LEU A 205 -4.33 -11.49 14.80
N TYR A 206 -5.00 -10.55 14.14
CA TYR A 206 -4.59 -9.15 14.02
C TYR A 206 -5.71 -8.16 14.27
N VAL A 207 -6.93 -8.52 13.91
CA VAL A 207 -8.11 -7.65 14.03
C VAL A 207 -9.32 -8.43 14.55
N HIS A 208 -10.16 -7.75 15.32
CA HIS A 208 -11.40 -8.27 15.87
C HIS A 208 -12.60 -7.65 15.17
N ILE A 209 -13.58 -8.47 14.78
CA ILE A 209 -14.84 -7.99 14.21
C ILE A 209 -15.89 -7.88 15.30
N ASN A 210 -16.32 -6.68 15.61
CA ASN A 210 -17.39 -6.41 16.52
C ASN A 210 -18.76 -6.49 15.81
N TYR A 211 -19.30 -7.70 15.68
CA TYR A 211 -20.57 -7.94 14.99
C TYR A 211 -21.76 -7.22 15.63
N ASN A 212 -21.68 -6.85 16.91
CA ASN A 212 -22.73 -6.08 17.59
C ASN A 212 -22.83 -4.65 17.02
N ASN A 213 -21.77 -4.12 16.46
CA ASN A 213 -21.72 -2.79 15.84
C ASN A 213 -22.06 -2.83 14.33
N VAL A 214 -22.06 -4.02 13.72
CA VAL A 214 -22.35 -4.18 12.29
C VAL A 214 -23.85 -3.93 12.04
N ALA A 215 -24.14 -3.16 10.97
CA ALA A 215 -25.51 -2.88 10.54
C ALA A 215 -26.27 -4.17 10.15
N THR A 216 -27.58 -4.14 10.27
CA THR A 216 -28.46 -5.29 9.98
C THR A 216 -28.19 -5.81 8.56
N ASN A 217 -28.09 -7.13 8.42
CA ASN A 217 -27.81 -7.85 7.16
C ASN A 217 -26.42 -7.59 6.53
N GLN A 218 -25.49 -6.90 7.21
CA GLN A 218 -24.15 -6.63 6.69
C GLN A 218 -23.06 -7.58 7.21
N SER A 219 -23.38 -8.54 8.07
CA SER A 219 -22.39 -9.48 8.65
C SER A 219 -21.60 -10.27 7.58
N ARG A 220 -22.21 -10.52 6.43
CA ARG A 220 -21.56 -11.19 5.30
C ARG A 220 -20.38 -10.42 4.70
N GLN A 221 -20.31 -9.10 4.90
CA GLN A 221 -19.21 -8.25 4.42
C GLN A 221 -17.89 -8.50 5.16
N PHE A 222 -17.95 -9.27 6.25
CA PHE A 222 -16.80 -9.66 7.07
C PHE A 222 -16.49 -11.17 6.99
N GLU A 223 -17.01 -11.87 5.99
CA GLU A 223 -16.64 -13.26 5.76
C GLU A 223 -15.18 -13.37 5.33
N LYS A 224 -14.47 -14.38 5.84
CA LYS A 224 -13.09 -14.65 5.45
C LYS A 224 -13.04 -15.51 4.18
N TYR A 225 -12.08 -15.28 3.33
CA TYR A 225 -11.79 -16.24 2.25
C TYR A 225 -11.14 -17.51 2.79
N SER A 226 -11.28 -18.61 2.06
CA SER A 226 -10.45 -19.76 2.35
C SER A 226 -9.08 -19.61 1.71
N ASN A 227 -8.22 -20.44 2.24
CA ASN A 227 -6.86 -20.56 1.79
C ASN A 227 -6.70 -21.24 0.39
N SER A 228 -7.78 -21.74 -0.21
CA SER A 228 -7.75 -22.28 -1.58
C SER A 228 -8.01 -21.21 -2.64
N LYS A 229 -8.62 -20.08 -2.27
CA LYS A 229 -9.08 -19.03 -3.21
C LYS A 229 -8.14 -17.85 -3.34
N VAL A 230 -7.39 -17.52 -2.29
CA VAL A 230 -6.50 -16.35 -2.28
C VAL A 230 -5.11 -16.71 -1.72
N THR A 231 -4.03 -15.99 -2.09
CA THR A 231 -2.65 -16.22 -1.61
C THR A 231 -2.03 -14.97 -0.99
N THR A 232 -1.38 -15.07 0.17
CA THR A 232 -0.61 -13.97 0.80
C THR A 232 0.86 -13.99 0.44
N TYR A 233 1.33 -14.99 -0.28
CA TYR A 233 2.77 -15.27 -0.45
C TYR A 233 3.55 -15.28 0.88
N ARG A 234 2.90 -15.63 1.99
CA ARG A 234 3.41 -15.62 3.38
C ARG A 234 3.78 -14.22 3.90
N LEU A 235 3.30 -13.17 3.26
CA LEU A 235 3.48 -11.81 3.77
C LEU A 235 2.67 -11.62 5.06
N PRO A 236 3.16 -10.82 6.01
CA PRO A 236 2.42 -10.48 7.22
C PRO A 236 1.10 -9.77 6.89
N TYR A 237 0.21 -9.69 7.88
CA TYR A 237 -1.02 -8.91 7.78
C TYR A 237 -0.70 -7.43 7.71
N ASP A 238 -1.37 -6.70 6.83
CA ASP A 238 -1.06 -5.30 6.57
C ASP A 238 -2.23 -4.40 6.97
N ILE A 239 -2.17 -3.86 8.18
CA ILE A 239 -3.19 -2.92 8.68
C ILE A 239 -3.24 -1.64 7.83
N GLY A 240 -2.09 -1.22 7.28
CA GLY A 240 -1.96 -0.06 6.39
C GLY A 240 -2.23 -0.34 4.92
N SER A 241 -2.68 -1.55 4.54
CA SER A 241 -3.01 -1.87 3.16
C SER A 241 -4.06 -0.93 2.59
N ILE A 242 -3.85 -0.46 1.35
CA ILE A 242 -4.90 0.27 0.62
C ILE A 242 -6.16 -0.58 0.42
N MET A 243 -6.04 -1.92 0.55
CA MET A 243 -7.15 -2.87 0.43
C MET A 243 -7.84 -3.18 1.77
N HIS A 244 -7.45 -2.52 2.87
CA HIS A 244 -8.10 -2.73 4.17
C HIS A 244 -9.36 -1.86 4.31
N TYR A 245 -10.40 -2.39 4.97
CA TYR A 245 -11.55 -1.59 5.38
C TYR A 245 -11.16 -0.58 6.47
N LYS A 246 -11.90 0.52 6.55
CA LYS A 246 -11.82 1.40 7.71
C LYS A 246 -12.47 0.75 8.94
N SER A 247 -12.09 1.20 10.12
CA SER A 247 -12.56 0.66 11.40
C SER A 247 -14.09 0.71 11.58
N THR A 248 -14.77 1.63 10.89
CA THR A 248 -16.23 1.82 10.98
C THR A 248 -17.00 1.28 9.77
N ALA A 249 -16.36 0.45 8.92
CA ALA A 249 -17.01 -0.10 7.73
C ALA A 249 -18.28 -0.88 8.11
N PHE A 250 -19.37 -0.66 7.38
CA PHE A 250 -20.68 -1.29 7.60
C PHE A 250 -21.24 -1.16 9.03
N SER A 251 -20.83 -0.12 9.76
CA SER A 251 -21.33 0.16 11.11
C SER A 251 -22.78 0.62 11.10
N LYS A 252 -23.51 0.32 12.19
CA LYS A 252 -24.81 0.92 12.50
C LYS A 252 -24.73 2.43 12.66
N ASP A 253 -23.61 2.91 13.20
CA ASP A 253 -23.25 4.32 13.32
C ASP A 253 -21.77 4.50 12.98
N GLN A 254 -21.51 5.01 11.78
CA GLN A 254 -20.14 5.18 11.25
C GLN A 254 -19.31 6.25 11.98
N ARG A 255 -19.93 7.09 12.82
CA ARG A 255 -19.22 8.12 13.58
C ARG A 255 -18.73 7.59 14.94
N LEU A 256 -19.49 6.67 15.55
CA LEU A 256 -19.27 6.29 16.95
C LEU A 256 -18.86 4.83 17.12
N LEU A 257 -19.28 3.93 16.23
CA LEU A 257 -19.18 2.50 16.48
C LEU A 257 -18.17 1.84 15.51
N GLN A 258 -17.08 1.34 16.07
CA GLN A 258 -16.09 0.57 15.31
C GLN A 258 -16.56 -0.87 15.11
N THR A 259 -16.51 -1.35 13.88
CA THR A 259 -16.82 -2.73 13.50
C THR A 259 -15.57 -3.59 13.40
N ILE A 260 -14.40 -2.96 13.23
CA ILE A 260 -13.10 -3.62 13.24
C ILE A 260 -12.20 -2.90 14.25
N THR A 261 -11.57 -3.68 15.13
CA THR A 261 -10.58 -3.16 16.09
C THR A 261 -9.31 -3.98 16.04
N THR A 262 -8.20 -3.38 16.41
CA THR A 262 -6.91 -4.03 16.64
C THR A 262 -6.68 -4.24 18.13
N ASP A 263 -5.78 -5.16 18.50
CA ASP A 263 -5.33 -5.32 19.89
C ASP A 263 -4.59 -4.08 20.38
N ASP A 264 -3.84 -3.43 19.50
CA ASP A 264 -3.15 -2.18 19.77
C ASP A 264 -3.93 -1.00 19.18
N PRO A 265 -4.53 -0.13 20.02
CA PRO A 265 -5.28 1.04 19.55
C PRO A 265 -4.43 2.01 18.71
N LEU A 266 -3.12 2.02 18.88
CA LEU A 266 -2.22 2.97 18.22
C LEU A 266 -2.11 2.72 16.70
N VAL A 267 -2.27 1.47 16.25
CA VAL A 267 -2.27 1.14 14.82
C VAL A 267 -3.67 1.18 14.20
N GLN A 268 -4.70 1.34 15.01
CA GLN A 268 -6.10 1.40 14.58
C GLN A 268 -6.33 2.49 13.51
N LYS A 269 -5.67 3.63 13.61
CA LYS A 269 -5.82 4.78 12.71
C LYS A 269 -5.32 4.52 11.28
N TRP A 270 -4.43 3.55 11.08
CA TRP A 270 -3.95 3.18 9.75
C TRP A 270 -4.96 2.41 8.92
N MET A 271 -5.94 1.84 9.59
CA MET A 271 -6.95 1.00 9.00
C MET A 271 -7.85 1.79 8.05
N GLY A 272 -7.88 1.38 6.79
CA GLY A 272 -8.71 2.01 5.76
C GLY A 272 -8.11 3.27 5.12
N GLN A 273 -6.78 3.48 5.26
CA GLN A 273 -6.10 4.54 4.54
C GLN A 273 -6.32 4.42 3.01
N ARG A 274 -6.36 5.56 2.33
CA ARG A 274 -6.50 5.67 0.87
C ARG A 274 -5.50 6.68 0.30
N ASN A 275 -4.33 6.80 0.95
CA ASN A 275 -3.28 7.76 0.56
C ASN A 275 -2.29 7.13 -0.41
N GLU A 276 -1.94 5.85 -0.21
CA GLU A 276 -0.92 5.17 -0.99
C GLU A 276 -1.12 3.65 -1.06
N VAL A 277 -0.49 3.03 -2.07
CA VAL A 277 -0.25 1.59 -2.12
C VAL A 277 0.85 1.28 -1.11
N SER A 278 0.57 0.46 -0.10
CA SER A 278 1.55 0.14 0.93
C SER A 278 2.77 -0.62 0.37
N PHE A 279 3.85 -0.65 1.15
CA PHE A 279 5.00 -1.48 0.81
C PHE A 279 4.63 -2.97 0.63
N LEU A 280 3.77 -3.49 1.50
CA LEU A 280 3.33 -4.90 1.43
C LEU A 280 2.33 -5.15 0.29
N ASP A 281 1.48 -4.20 -0.06
CA ASP A 281 0.65 -4.28 -1.27
C ASP A 281 1.51 -4.36 -2.53
N ALA A 282 2.50 -3.45 -2.64
CA ALA A 282 3.44 -3.44 -3.76
C ALA A 282 4.25 -4.73 -3.83
N LYS A 283 4.79 -5.20 -2.69
CA LYS A 283 5.53 -6.47 -2.59
C LYS A 283 4.69 -7.65 -3.04
N LEU A 284 3.43 -7.72 -2.59
CA LEU A 284 2.50 -8.78 -2.99
C LEU A 284 2.25 -8.77 -4.50
N ALA A 285 1.99 -7.60 -5.09
CA ALA A 285 1.80 -7.47 -6.53
C ALA A 285 3.03 -7.93 -7.32
N ASN A 286 4.23 -7.51 -6.90
CA ASN A 286 5.50 -7.92 -7.52
C ASN A 286 5.73 -9.44 -7.45
N LEU A 287 5.39 -10.07 -6.33
CA LEU A 287 5.47 -11.53 -6.17
C LEU A 287 4.44 -12.26 -7.04
N ALA A 288 3.20 -11.79 -7.04
CA ALA A 288 2.10 -12.41 -7.79
C ALA A 288 2.33 -12.34 -9.30
N TYR A 289 2.77 -11.21 -9.80
CA TYR A 289 3.06 -10.98 -11.22
C TYR A 289 4.48 -11.37 -11.61
N ARG A 290 5.29 -11.89 -10.66
CA ARG A 290 6.68 -12.32 -10.88
C ARG A 290 7.52 -11.24 -11.55
N CYS A 291 7.43 -10.01 -11.04
CA CYS A 291 8.07 -8.83 -11.64
C CYS A 291 9.59 -8.94 -11.77
N ASN A 292 10.21 -9.82 -11.01
CA ASN A 292 11.65 -10.11 -11.03
C ASN A 292 12.02 -11.28 -11.98
N SER A 293 11.10 -11.80 -12.80
CA SER A 293 11.35 -13.00 -13.62
C SER A 293 12.43 -12.84 -14.67
N ALA A 294 12.73 -11.59 -15.07
CA ALA A 294 13.81 -11.28 -16.01
C ALA A 294 15.19 -11.12 -15.33
N CYS A 295 15.26 -11.19 -13.99
CA CYS A 295 16.49 -10.97 -13.23
C CYS A 295 17.35 -12.23 -13.23
N SER A 296 18.56 -12.13 -13.75
CA SER A 296 19.50 -13.25 -13.86
C SER A 296 20.30 -13.50 -12.57
N VAL A 297 20.44 -12.49 -11.71
CA VAL A 297 21.23 -12.58 -10.47
C VAL A 297 20.31 -12.70 -9.27
N PRO A 298 20.40 -13.75 -8.45
CA PRO A 298 19.65 -13.85 -7.22
C PRO A 298 20.20 -12.83 -6.20
N LEU A 299 19.34 -11.89 -5.77
CA LEU A 299 19.63 -10.96 -4.68
C LEU A 299 18.87 -11.39 -3.42
N SER A 300 19.56 -11.35 -2.27
CA SER A 300 18.95 -11.58 -0.96
C SER A 300 18.71 -10.23 -0.28
N CYS A 301 17.53 -9.67 -0.47
CA CYS A 301 17.15 -8.42 0.19
C CYS A 301 16.82 -8.68 1.66
N GLN A 302 17.43 -7.89 2.56
CA GLN A 302 17.27 -8.01 4.01
C GLN A 302 16.05 -7.24 4.51
N HIS A 303 15.73 -7.37 5.79
CA HIS A 303 14.68 -6.61 6.52
C HIS A 303 13.32 -6.60 5.81
N GLY A 304 13.00 -7.69 5.11
CA GLY A 304 11.75 -7.80 4.37
C GLY A 304 11.72 -7.07 3.04
N GLY A 305 12.84 -6.56 2.54
CA GLY A 305 12.98 -6.11 1.15
C GLY A 305 12.67 -7.20 0.13
N TYR A 306 12.53 -6.85 -1.13
CA TYR A 306 12.29 -7.80 -2.22
C TYR A 306 12.94 -7.33 -3.51
N VAL A 307 13.23 -8.26 -4.42
CA VAL A 307 13.78 -7.91 -5.73
C VAL A 307 12.66 -7.37 -6.62
N GLY A 308 12.80 -6.10 -7.01
CA GLY A 308 11.85 -5.41 -7.89
C GLY A 308 12.08 -5.69 -9.38
N PRO A 309 11.28 -5.06 -10.26
CA PRO A 309 11.36 -5.24 -11.71
C PRO A 309 12.68 -4.73 -12.32
N SER A 310 13.37 -3.82 -11.66
CA SER A 310 14.70 -3.31 -12.06
C SER A 310 15.86 -4.21 -11.63
N CYS A 311 15.57 -5.39 -11.08
CA CYS A 311 16.55 -6.34 -10.56
C CYS A 311 17.42 -5.78 -9.42
N THR A 312 16.88 -4.84 -8.67
CA THR A 312 17.46 -4.28 -7.45
C THR A 312 16.52 -4.56 -6.27
N CYS A 313 17.05 -4.49 -5.05
CA CYS A 313 16.20 -4.58 -3.87
C CYS A 313 15.32 -3.33 -3.74
N VAL A 314 14.03 -3.55 -3.53
CA VAL A 314 13.08 -2.54 -3.06
C VAL A 314 13.01 -2.65 -1.55
N CYS A 315 13.37 -1.58 -0.87
CA CYS A 315 13.51 -1.57 0.58
C CYS A 315 12.26 -1.02 1.27
N PRO A 316 11.95 -1.50 2.49
CA PRO A 316 10.99 -0.83 3.35
C PRO A 316 11.39 0.63 3.60
N GLU A 317 10.40 1.49 3.82
CA GLU A 317 10.64 2.89 4.14
C GLU A 317 11.55 3.05 5.37
N GLY A 318 12.50 3.97 5.25
CA GLY A 318 13.56 4.20 6.22
C GLY A 318 14.82 3.36 6.00
N LEU A 319 14.80 2.40 5.06
CA LEU A 319 15.96 1.61 4.69
C LEU A 319 16.37 1.84 3.23
N THR A 320 17.65 1.70 2.98
CA THR A 320 18.31 1.86 1.68
C THR A 320 19.46 0.85 1.52
N GLY A 321 20.30 1.06 0.53
CA GLY A 321 21.44 0.20 0.22
C GLY A 321 21.10 -0.94 -0.74
N PRO A 322 22.13 -1.62 -1.27
CA PRO A 322 21.94 -2.66 -2.30
C PRO A 322 21.07 -3.83 -1.85
N VAL A 323 21.00 -4.10 -0.54
CA VAL A 323 20.29 -5.24 0.05
C VAL A 323 19.37 -4.82 1.21
N CYS A 324 19.03 -3.52 1.35
CA CYS A 324 18.15 -2.98 2.40
C CYS A 324 18.71 -3.15 3.82
N ASP A 325 20.01 -3.03 3.99
CA ASP A 325 20.72 -3.21 5.27
C ASP A 325 21.22 -1.89 5.88
N THR A 326 20.93 -0.77 5.21
CA THR A 326 21.41 0.55 5.57
C THR A 326 20.22 1.45 5.91
N PRO A 327 20.14 2.03 7.12
CA PRO A 327 19.11 3.03 7.44
C PRO A 327 19.38 4.35 6.69
N HIS A 328 18.34 5.14 6.48
CA HIS A 328 18.48 6.51 6.00
C HIS A 328 19.24 7.34 7.04
N ILE A 329 20.31 8.00 6.61
CA ILE A 329 21.17 8.83 7.46
C ILE A 329 21.25 10.22 6.84
N GLN A 330 20.90 11.24 7.63
CA GLN A 330 21.16 12.63 7.30
C GLN A 330 22.12 13.26 8.32
N GLN A 331 22.67 14.42 8.00
CA GLN A 331 23.63 15.10 8.87
C GLN A 331 23.05 15.29 10.29
N GLY A 332 23.66 14.64 11.26
CA GLY A 332 23.28 14.74 12.67
C GLY A 332 22.23 13.75 13.16
N CYS A 333 21.66 12.88 12.32
CA CYS A 333 20.72 11.86 12.77
C CYS A 333 20.71 10.59 11.90
N GLY A 334 20.22 9.48 12.47
CA GLY A 334 20.17 8.17 11.86
C GLY A 334 21.39 7.30 12.16
N GLY A 335 21.25 6.00 11.93
CA GLY A 335 22.35 5.05 12.04
C GLY A 335 21.94 3.62 12.30
N LYS A 336 22.92 2.73 12.11
CA LYS A 336 22.82 1.31 12.45
C LYS A 336 23.36 1.12 13.86
N LEU A 337 22.55 0.54 14.75
CA LEU A 337 22.80 0.40 16.17
C LEU A 337 22.92 -1.07 16.54
N THR A 338 24.12 -1.49 16.92
CA THR A 338 24.45 -2.90 17.26
C THR A 338 24.83 -3.09 18.73
N SER A 339 24.95 -1.98 19.50
CA SER A 339 25.25 -2.03 20.93
C SER A 339 24.01 -2.45 21.72
N THR A 340 24.20 -3.08 22.88
CA THR A 340 23.10 -3.52 23.75
C THR A 340 22.32 -2.36 24.37
N HIS A 341 22.86 -1.15 24.33
CA HIS A 341 22.21 0.06 24.81
C HIS A 341 22.75 1.28 24.06
N GLY A 342 21.99 2.36 24.03
CA GLY A 342 22.43 3.61 23.42
C GLY A 342 21.37 4.69 23.48
N VAL A 343 21.61 5.78 22.74
CA VAL A 343 20.73 6.94 22.65
C VAL A 343 20.39 7.21 21.19
N ILE A 344 19.14 7.51 20.95
CA ILE A 344 18.58 8.00 19.70
C ILE A 344 18.08 9.42 19.96
N GLN A 345 18.42 10.37 19.12
CA GLN A 345 17.97 11.76 19.26
C GLN A 345 17.84 12.43 17.89
N SER A 346 16.98 13.45 17.83
CA SER A 346 16.85 14.31 16.66
C SER A 346 18.13 15.10 16.38
N SER A 347 18.31 15.60 15.15
CA SER A 347 19.38 16.54 14.82
C SER A 347 19.31 17.77 15.73
N ASN A 348 20.46 18.36 16.06
CA ASN A 348 20.60 19.59 16.87
C ASN A 348 20.07 19.50 18.32
N TYR A 349 19.54 18.34 18.78
CA TYR A 349 19.03 18.23 20.13
C TYR A 349 20.08 18.74 21.17
N PRO A 350 19.70 19.58 22.17
CA PRO A 350 18.34 20.03 22.57
C PRO A 350 17.80 21.27 21.84
N GLY A 351 18.45 21.75 20.79
CA GLY A 351 17.89 22.79 19.91
C GLY A 351 16.89 22.16 18.90
N ASN A 352 16.21 23.03 18.14
CA ASN A 352 15.24 22.58 17.16
C ASN A 352 15.88 21.72 16.07
N TYR A 353 15.19 20.66 15.66
CA TYR A 353 15.61 19.81 14.54
C TYR A 353 15.54 20.58 13.21
N ASN A 354 16.14 20.05 12.15
CA ASN A 354 16.10 20.70 10.85
C ASN A 354 14.80 20.38 10.10
N PRO A 355 14.28 21.30 9.26
CA PRO A 355 13.20 21.01 8.33
C PRO A 355 13.63 20.01 7.24
N ASP A 356 12.66 19.48 6.50
CA ASP A 356 12.87 18.55 5.38
C ASP A 356 13.83 17.39 5.73
N THR A 357 13.74 16.88 6.96
CA THR A 357 14.63 15.83 7.48
C THR A 357 13.96 14.47 7.40
N GLU A 358 14.68 13.49 6.87
CA GLU A 358 14.33 12.07 7.00
C GLU A 358 15.54 11.30 7.48
N CYS A 359 15.46 10.70 8.66
CA CYS A 359 16.50 9.82 9.15
C CYS A 359 15.92 8.62 9.91
N SER A 360 16.68 7.53 9.93
CA SER A 360 16.23 6.28 10.53
C SER A 360 17.32 5.64 11.37
N TRP A 361 16.91 4.95 12.43
CA TRP A 361 17.78 4.13 13.26
C TRP A 361 17.34 2.67 13.16
N LEU A 362 18.26 1.81 12.76
CA LEU A 362 18.07 0.38 12.72
C LEU A 362 18.77 -0.25 13.92
N ILE A 363 18.02 -0.62 14.96
CA ILE A 363 18.53 -1.38 16.09
C ILE A 363 18.54 -2.85 15.72
N GLU A 364 19.71 -3.47 15.61
CA GLU A 364 19.85 -4.91 15.38
C GLU A 364 19.98 -5.65 16.71
N ALA A 365 19.01 -6.48 17.02
CA ALA A 365 18.97 -7.30 18.21
C ALA A 365 18.96 -8.79 17.84
N PRO A 366 19.47 -9.68 18.70
CA PRO A 366 19.33 -11.11 18.50
C PRO A 366 17.87 -11.56 18.40
N GLU A 367 17.61 -12.65 17.67
CA GLU A 367 16.31 -13.29 17.71
C GLU A 367 15.90 -13.64 19.16
N GLN A 368 14.63 -13.44 19.51
CA GLN A 368 14.06 -13.68 20.85
C GLN A 368 14.45 -12.66 21.94
N SER A 369 15.24 -11.64 21.65
CA SER A 369 15.44 -10.51 22.57
C SER A 369 14.27 -9.51 22.48
N SER A 370 14.13 -8.70 23.52
CA SER A 370 13.26 -7.50 23.49
C SER A 370 14.10 -6.23 23.45
N ILE A 371 13.49 -5.13 23.00
CA ILE A 371 14.11 -3.82 22.98
C ILE A 371 13.23 -2.88 23.80
N ASP A 372 13.79 -2.36 24.90
CA ASP A 372 13.14 -1.34 25.71
C ASP A 372 13.53 0.04 25.20
N LEU A 373 12.56 0.90 24.98
CA LEU A 373 12.72 2.31 24.63
C LEU A 373 12.24 3.16 25.81
N GLN A 374 13.09 4.03 26.33
CA GLN A 374 12.75 5.04 27.32
C GLN A 374 12.75 6.42 26.66
N ILE A 375 11.60 7.01 26.50
CA ILE A 375 11.41 8.33 25.89
C ILE A 375 11.68 9.38 26.98
N GLN A 376 12.88 9.94 26.99
CA GLN A 376 13.32 10.91 27.99
C GLN A 376 12.75 12.30 27.72
N GLU A 377 12.89 12.74 26.48
CA GLU A 377 12.37 14.01 25.98
C GLU A 377 11.67 13.77 24.66
N PHE A 378 10.58 14.52 24.43
CA PHE A 378 9.79 14.41 23.22
C PHE A 378 8.98 15.69 23.00
N HIS A 379 9.29 16.42 21.94
CA HIS A 379 8.58 17.58 21.45
C HIS A 379 8.79 17.69 19.94
N ILE A 380 7.83 17.21 19.19
CA ILE A 380 7.75 17.25 17.73
C ILE A 380 6.50 18.06 17.40
N GLU A 381 6.47 18.74 16.27
CA GLU A 381 5.30 19.49 15.82
C GLU A 381 4.00 18.73 16.14
N ASP A 382 3.02 19.44 16.70
CA ASP A 382 1.73 18.83 17.04
C ASP A 382 0.77 18.95 15.86
N ASP A 383 0.02 17.90 15.60
CA ASP A 383 -0.98 17.86 14.53
C ASP A 383 -2.38 17.95 15.17
N PHE A 384 -3.20 18.87 14.70
CA PHE A 384 -4.50 19.21 15.29
C PHE A 384 -5.48 18.03 15.39
N ASP A 385 -5.25 16.93 14.68
CA ASP A 385 -6.12 15.76 14.63
C ASP A 385 -5.48 14.46 15.16
N ASP A 386 -4.35 14.56 15.87
CA ASP A 386 -3.56 13.43 16.39
C ASP A 386 -3.13 12.38 15.30
N VAL A 387 -3.11 12.79 14.03
CA VAL A 387 -2.74 11.88 12.93
C VAL A 387 -1.24 11.88 12.63
N CYS A 388 -0.51 12.91 13.07
CA CYS A 388 0.92 13.08 12.84
C CYS A 388 1.27 13.04 11.33
N ASN A 389 0.68 13.95 10.54
CA ASN A 389 0.89 14.03 9.09
C ASN A 389 2.11 14.85 8.70
N ASN A 390 2.44 15.89 9.49
CA ASN A 390 3.53 16.80 9.23
C ASN A 390 4.84 16.19 9.74
N ASP A 391 5.21 16.49 10.98
CA ASP A 391 6.40 15.94 11.61
C ASP A 391 6.07 14.74 12.48
N PHE A 392 6.89 13.69 12.43
CA PHE A 392 6.64 12.51 13.25
C PHE A 392 7.87 11.66 13.50
N LEU A 393 7.83 10.95 14.63
CA LEU A 393 8.65 9.79 14.88
C LEU A 393 7.81 8.52 14.65
N GLU A 394 8.21 7.67 13.71
CA GLU A 394 7.59 6.38 13.44
C GLU A 394 8.39 5.26 14.11
N ILE A 395 7.72 4.41 14.89
CA ILE A 395 8.33 3.21 15.50
C ILE A 395 7.64 1.98 14.93
N LYS A 396 8.40 1.13 14.23
CA LYS A 396 7.86 -0.04 13.49
C LYS A 396 7.77 -1.29 14.37
N LEU A 397 6.87 -1.28 15.35
CA LEU A 397 6.70 -2.32 16.37
C LEU A 397 6.20 -3.68 15.83
N TYR A 398 5.71 -3.75 14.60
CA TYR A 398 5.15 -4.98 13.99
C TYR A 398 6.07 -5.57 12.93
N GLY A 399 7.28 -5.04 12.81
CA GLY A 399 8.27 -5.43 11.82
C GLY A 399 8.58 -4.34 10.81
N VAL A 400 9.82 -4.34 10.35
CA VAL A 400 10.42 -3.29 9.51
C VAL A 400 9.63 -3.00 8.23
N GLN A 401 8.96 -4.01 7.66
CA GLN A 401 8.20 -3.90 6.41
C GLN A 401 6.75 -3.43 6.57
N GLN A 402 6.27 -3.27 7.80
CA GLN A 402 4.91 -2.79 8.10
C GLN A 402 4.93 -1.31 8.44
N VAL A 403 3.77 -0.67 8.35
CA VAL A 403 3.61 0.69 8.87
C VAL A 403 3.84 0.71 10.37
N GLY A 404 4.56 1.72 10.85
CA GLY A 404 4.83 1.92 12.26
C GLY A 404 3.80 2.85 12.92
N GLN A 405 3.87 2.92 14.24
CA GLN A 405 3.14 3.93 15.01
C GLN A 405 3.86 5.27 14.86
N LYS A 406 3.14 6.30 14.45
CA LYS A 406 3.61 7.69 14.40
C LYS A 406 3.30 8.41 15.71
N TYR A 407 4.24 9.21 16.15
CA TYR A 407 4.20 10.01 17.37
C TYR A 407 4.56 11.45 17.05
N CYS A 408 3.78 12.42 17.56
CA CYS A 408 3.99 13.86 17.46
C CYS A 408 3.52 14.56 18.73
N GLY A 409 3.64 15.89 18.82
CA GLY A 409 3.34 16.66 20.03
C GLY A 409 4.30 16.40 21.17
N GLU A 410 3.83 16.54 22.41
CA GLU A 410 4.62 16.36 23.65
C GLU A 410 4.20 15.15 24.49
N SER A 411 3.09 14.51 24.20
CA SER A 411 2.41 13.55 25.07
C SER A 411 3.21 12.27 25.37
N TRP A 412 4.31 12.04 24.68
CA TRP A 412 5.13 10.84 24.75
C TRP A 412 6.33 10.94 25.68
N LYS A 413 6.66 12.14 26.16
CA LYS A 413 7.73 12.37 27.15
C LYS A 413 7.53 11.54 28.41
N GLY A 414 8.59 10.88 28.87
CA GLY A 414 8.60 10.05 30.07
C GLY A 414 7.97 8.65 29.92
N ARG A 415 7.54 8.28 28.72
CA ARG A 415 6.93 6.95 28.46
C ARG A 415 7.99 5.89 28.17
N ASN A 416 7.61 4.64 28.40
CA ASN A 416 8.40 3.46 28.05
C ASN A 416 7.62 2.63 27.04
N ILE A 417 8.34 2.08 26.04
CA ILE A 417 7.80 1.17 25.02
C ILE A 417 8.71 -0.05 25.01
N THR A 418 8.13 -1.25 25.06
CA THR A 418 8.87 -2.50 24.90
C THR A 418 8.49 -3.18 23.59
N TYR A 419 9.49 -3.45 22.75
CA TYR A 419 9.35 -4.20 21.51
C TYR A 419 9.73 -5.66 21.73
N ASN A 420 8.80 -6.58 21.54
CA ASN A 420 8.95 -7.99 21.86
C ASN A 420 8.97 -8.93 20.63
N ALA A 421 8.96 -8.39 19.42
CA ALA A 421 8.87 -9.24 18.21
C ALA A 421 10.18 -9.93 17.86
N GLY A 422 11.29 -9.61 18.56
CA GLY A 422 12.63 -10.14 18.29
C GLY A 422 13.28 -9.58 17.01
N GLY A 423 14.60 -9.61 16.94
CA GLY A 423 15.33 -9.14 15.77
C GLY A 423 15.43 -7.61 15.67
N SER A 424 15.31 -7.06 14.46
CA SER A 424 15.58 -5.65 14.21
C SER A 424 14.36 -4.76 14.43
N LEU A 425 14.56 -3.62 15.09
CA LEU A 425 13.58 -2.53 15.23
C LEU A 425 14.02 -1.34 14.39
N LEU A 426 13.11 -0.81 13.56
CA LEU A 426 13.32 0.41 12.80
C LEU A 426 12.54 1.56 13.42
N ILE A 427 13.26 2.65 13.70
CA ILE A 427 12.71 3.94 14.13
C ILE A 427 13.03 4.96 13.04
N ARG A 428 12.05 5.76 12.64
CA ARG A 428 12.17 6.73 11.55
C ARG A 428 11.64 8.06 12.01
N PHE A 429 12.40 9.14 11.76
CA PHE A 429 11.99 10.52 11.98
C PHE A 429 11.83 11.22 10.64
N VAL A 430 10.75 11.95 10.50
CA VAL A 430 10.43 12.76 9.33
C VAL A 430 9.96 14.13 9.80
N SER A 431 10.51 15.20 9.23
CA SER A 431 9.99 16.56 9.35
C SER A 431 9.67 17.15 7.99
N ASP A 432 8.65 18.00 7.94
CA ASP A 432 8.31 18.75 6.74
C ASP A 432 9.11 20.06 6.64
N PHE A 433 8.62 21.05 5.91
CA PHE A 433 9.36 22.27 5.59
C PHE A 433 9.19 23.39 6.63
N ALA A 434 8.43 23.20 7.71
CA ALA A 434 8.10 24.25 8.67
C ALA A 434 7.77 23.71 10.07
N THR A 435 7.88 24.57 11.07
CA THR A 435 7.47 24.33 12.47
C THR A 435 8.36 23.32 13.20
N GLU A 436 9.65 23.61 13.26
CA GLU A 436 10.61 22.75 13.97
C GLU A 436 10.55 23.00 15.49
N GLU A 437 10.56 21.88 16.25
CA GLU A 437 10.55 21.86 17.71
C GLU A 437 11.87 21.30 18.28
N SER A 438 12.00 21.20 19.61
CA SER A 438 13.22 20.74 20.28
C SER A 438 13.53 19.24 20.05
N GLY A 439 12.63 18.52 19.42
CA GLY A 439 12.83 17.14 19.00
C GLY A 439 12.70 16.14 20.15
N PHE A 440 13.52 15.09 20.09
CA PHE A 440 13.40 13.98 21.02
C PHE A 440 14.75 13.42 21.44
N ARG A 441 14.73 12.75 22.63
CA ARG A 441 15.83 11.93 23.15
C ARG A 441 15.25 10.64 23.72
N ILE A 442 15.70 9.50 23.17
CA ILE A 442 15.23 8.16 23.53
C ILE A 442 16.44 7.31 23.89
N MET A 443 16.43 6.67 25.06
CA MET A 443 17.37 5.62 25.39
C MET A 443 16.79 4.27 24.95
N TYR A 444 17.64 3.42 24.39
CA TYR A 444 17.25 2.05 24.10
C TYR A 444 18.14 1.05 24.84
N ARG A 445 17.57 -0.12 25.14
CA ARG A 445 18.30 -1.27 25.73
C ARG A 445 17.76 -2.56 25.16
N ILE A 446 18.67 -3.42 24.68
CA ILE A 446 18.37 -4.80 24.28
C ILE A 446 18.40 -5.69 25.52
N VAL A 447 17.34 -6.48 25.75
CA VAL A 447 17.11 -7.32 26.93
C VAL A 447 16.92 -8.78 26.54
#